data_c5a3dc947ba8c020df2a457f2c39a471
#
_entry.id   c5a3dc947ba8c020df2a457f2c39a471
#
_cell.length_a   1.000
_cell.length_b   1.000
_cell.length_c   1.000
_cell.angle_alpha   90.00
_cell.angle_beta   90.00
_cell.angle_gamma   90.00
#
_symmetry.space_group_name_H-M   'P 1'
#
loop_
_entity.id
_entity.type
_entity.pdbx_description
1 polymer ?
#
loop_
_entity_poly.entity_id
_entity_poly.type
_entity_poly.pdbx_seq_one_letter_code
_entity_poly.pdbx_strand_id
1 'polypeptide(L)'
;VSGADGVTKLTALHRSQWLGYQPTFDDGGAPTTQLITFSSPLFQIRSGIGGYIVNDRLGPQNNLEVQASYAYHRRLGNGKLSAGIRAGLYSQTINFAKYRPVNPDDPLIISKGRESQVRPDLAIGLNYQTSKFYAGISMTHLARSTFDFGLNQRSSLEPHLYITGGYFYEVNFDLKLQFTTLVKTNLSKTAVDIGGIAYLKDTMWGGLSFRESEAAILMLGYSLMKDKSLKIGYSLDYVIKDQAAKQPTSHELMVTYQLPVATALVRKVVRTPRYRH
;
A
#
# COMPACT_ATOMS: atom_id res chain seq x y z
N VAL A 1 -6.55 0.09 -7.54
CA VAL A 1 -8.00 -0.12 -7.68
C VAL A 1 -8.25 -1.62 -7.64
N SER A 2 -9.17 -2.08 -6.76
CA SER A 2 -9.41 -3.48 -6.45
C SER A 2 -9.81 -4.30 -7.68
N GLY A 3 -9.25 -5.53 -7.81
CA GLY A 3 -9.56 -6.46 -8.89
C GLY A 3 -9.07 -6.04 -10.29
N ALA A 4 -8.35 -4.92 -10.41
CA ALA A 4 -7.89 -4.42 -11.70
C ALA A 4 -6.93 -5.37 -12.43
N ASP A 5 -6.15 -6.15 -11.69
CA ASP A 5 -5.17 -7.09 -12.25
C ASP A 5 -5.82 -8.38 -12.79
N GLY A 6 -7.11 -8.62 -12.50
CA GLY A 6 -7.81 -9.83 -12.89
C GLY A 6 -7.44 -11.08 -12.10
N VAL A 7 -6.74 -10.94 -10.97
CA VAL A 7 -6.30 -12.04 -10.10
C VAL A 7 -6.73 -11.77 -8.66
N THR A 8 -7.18 -12.81 -7.96
CA THR A 8 -7.40 -12.71 -6.51
C THR A 8 -6.05 -12.78 -5.79
N LYS A 9 -5.78 -11.78 -4.96
CA LYS A 9 -4.51 -11.63 -4.24
C LYS A 9 -4.75 -11.41 -2.75
N LEU A 10 -3.91 -12.06 -1.94
CA LEU A 10 -3.72 -11.76 -0.54
C LEU A 10 -2.27 -11.35 -0.34
N THR A 11 -2.01 -10.20 0.24
CA THR A 11 -0.65 -9.71 0.51
C THR A 11 -0.52 -9.39 1.98
N ALA A 12 0.56 -9.84 2.60
CA ALA A 12 0.99 -9.44 3.93
C ALA A 12 2.34 -8.73 3.81
N LEU A 13 2.52 -7.66 4.60
CA LEU A 13 3.72 -6.85 4.60
C LEU A 13 4.06 -6.46 6.04
N HIS A 14 5.34 -6.56 6.39
CA HIS A 14 5.90 -6.03 7.62
C HIS A 14 7.06 -5.10 7.31
N ARG A 15 7.01 -3.89 7.87
CA ARG A 15 8.05 -2.88 7.77
C ARG A 15 8.56 -2.52 9.15
N SER A 16 9.87 -2.58 9.33
CA SER A 16 10.60 -2.02 10.48
C SER A 16 11.39 -0.81 9.98
N GLN A 17 10.99 0.37 10.44
CA GLN A 17 11.59 1.62 10.02
C GLN A 17 12.68 2.04 11.01
N TRP A 18 13.80 2.56 10.51
CA TRP A 18 14.93 3.05 11.30
C TRP A 18 15.41 2.02 12.31
N LEU A 19 15.87 0.88 11.84
CA LEU A 19 16.29 -0.24 12.69
C LEU A 19 17.36 0.21 13.69
N GLY A 20 17.10 -0.06 15.00
CA GLY A 20 17.98 0.40 16.08
C GLY A 20 17.71 1.82 16.58
N TYR A 21 16.63 2.48 16.08
CA TYR A 21 16.25 3.80 16.56
C TYR A 21 15.88 3.77 18.05
N GLN A 22 16.47 4.69 18.80
CA GLN A 22 16.15 4.90 20.22
C GLN A 22 15.59 6.31 20.40
N PRO A 23 14.30 6.43 20.72
CA PRO A 23 13.68 7.73 20.88
C PRO A 23 14.18 8.43 22.16
N THR A 24 14.27 9.75 22.10
CA THR A 24 14.72 10.59 23.23
C THR A 24 13.55 11.00 24.12
N PHE A 25 12.38 11.23 23.55
CA PHE A 25 11.24 11.83 24.24
C PHE A 25 10.09 10.85 24.57
N ASP A 26 10.25 9.58 24.21
CA ASP A 26 9.26 8.54 24.46
C ASP A 26 9.89 7.14 24.59
N ASP A 27 9.09 6.19 25.07
CA ASP A 27 9.46 4.77 25.18
C ASP A 27 8.76 3.91 24.11
N GLY A 28 8.34 4.51 23.00
CA GLY A 28 7.56 3.84 21.94
C GLY A 28 8.40 2.99 20.99
N GLY A 29 9.70 3.27 20.88
CA GLY A 29 10.62 2.56 20.00
C GLY A 29 10.52 2.95 18.52
N ALA A 30 11.21 2.20 17.66
CA ALA A 30 11.26 2.41 16.22
C ALA A 30 9.86 2.21 15.58
N PRO A 31 9.51 3.00 14.54
CA PRO A 31 8.25 2.83 13.85
C PRO A 31 8.14 1.46 13.16
N THR A 32 6.95 0.86 13.23
CA THR A 32 6.65 -0.41 12.56
C THR A 32 5.30 -0.36 11.88
N THR A 33 5.22 -0.92 10.68
CA THR A 33 3.97 -1.03 9.91
C THR A 33 3.68 -2.48 9.57
N GLN A 34 2.45 -2.93 9.80
CA GLN A 34 1.95 -4.23 9.39
C GLN A 34 0.74 -4.01 8.51
N LEU A 35 0.74 -4.62 7.34
CA LEU A 35 -0.32 -4.47 6.35
C LEU A 35 -0.77 -5.85 5.86
N ILE A 36 -2.08 -6.06 5.80
CA ILE A 36 -2.69 -7.19 5.10
C ILE A 36 -3.67 -6.61 4.09
N THR A 37 -3.56 -7.02 2.83
CA THR A 37 -4.47 -6.59 1.77
C THR A 37 -5.11 -7.79 1.08
N PHE A 38 -6.35 -7.62 0.69
CA PHE A 38 -7.08 -8.55 -0.16
C PHE A 38 -7.63 -7.82 -1.37
N SER A 39 -7.58 -8.44 -2.54
CA SER A 39 -8.17 -7.91 -3.77
C SER A 39 -8.64 -9.04 -4.66
N SER A 40 -9.86 -8.96 -5.18
CA SER A 40 -10.45 -9.98 -6.04
C SER A 40 -11.29 -9.36 -7.15
N PRO A 41 -11.15 -9.86 -8.40
CA PRO A 41 -12.02 -9.46 -9.50
C PRO A 41 -13.39 -10.12 -9.39
N LEU A 42 -14.43 -9.40 -9.78
CA LEU A 42 -15.80 -9.88 -9.97
C LEU A 42 -16.12 -9.80 -11.46
N PHE A 43 -15.69 -10.81 -12.23
CA PHE A 43 -15.75 -10.81 -13.69
C PHE A 43 -17.17 -10.64 -14.24
N GLN A 44 -18.17 -11.25 -13.59
CA GLN A 44 -19.56 -11.24 -14.05
C GLN A 44 -20.13 -9.83 -14.14
N ILE A 45 -19.77 -8.94 -13.22
CA ILE A 45 -20.26 -7.57 -13.13
C ILE A 45 -19.19 -6.53 -13.49
N ARG A 46 -18.07 -6.96 -14.09
CA ARG A 46 -16.94 -6.09 -14.48
C ARG A 46 -16.43 -5.21 -13.34
N SER A 47 -16.37 -5.77 -12.16
CA SER A 47 -16.02 -5.05 -10.94
C SER A 47 -14.90 -5.76 -10.19
N GLY A 48 -14.45 -5.17 -9.12
CA GLY A 48 -13.54 -5.76 -8.16
C GLY A 48 -13.86 -5.32 -6.76
N ILE A 49 -13.58 -6.20 -5.82
CA ILE A 49 -13.66 -5.93 -4.38
C ILE A 49 -12.28 -6.06 -3.76
N GLY A 50 -12.09 -5.39 -2.66
CA GLY A 50 -10.86 -5.51 -1.90
C GLY A 50 -11.02 -4.90 -0.52
N GLY A 51 -9.95 -4.98 0.23
CA GLY A 51 -9.84 -4.36 1.53
C GLY A 51 -8.44 -4.46 2.05
N TYR A 52 -8.17 -3.73 3.11
CA TYR A 52 -6.92 -3.87 3.85
C TYR A 52 -7.11 -3.57 5.32
N ILE A 53 -6.19 -4.11 6.07
CA ILE A 53 -5.97 -3.78 7.47
C ILE A 53 -4.52 -3.34 7.57
N VAL A 54 -4.28 -2.15 8.08
CA VAL A 54 -2.94 -1.65 8.39
C VAL A 54 -2.87 -1.23 9.84
N ASN A 55 -1.81 -1.67 10.52
CA ASN A 55 -1.46 -1.25 11.85
C ASN A 55 -0.11 -0.55 11.80
N ASP A 56 -0.11 0.75 12.07
CA ASP A 56 1.05 1.62 11.99
C ASP A 56 1.37 2.17 13.37
N ARG A 57 2.51 1.76 13.93
CA ARG A 57 2.99 2.19 15.24
C ARG A 57 4.09 3.22 15.07
N LEU A 58 3.88 4.39 15.66
CA LEU A 58 4.77 5.53 15.61
C LEU A 58 5.08 5.99 17.04
N GLY A 59 6.06 5.36 17.69
CA GLY A 59 6.36 5.65 19.10
C GLY A 59 5.17 5.36 20.03
N PRO A 60 4.67 6.35 20.78
CA PRO A 60 3.50 6.23 21.63
C PRO A 60 2.17 6.12 20.89
N GLN A 61 2.12 6.49 19.62
CA GLN A 61 0.93 6.47 18.80
C GLN A 61 0.80 5.15 18.04
N ASN A 62 -0.43 4.63 17.96
CA ASN A 62 -0.77 3.48 17.14
C ASN A 62 -2.00 3.80 16.29
N ASN A 63 -1.88 3.66 14.98
CA ASN A 63 -2.93 3.87 14.02
C ASN A 63 -3.37 2.52 13.43
N LEU A 64 -4.64 2.21 13.51
CA LEU A 64 -5.24 1.02 12.90
C LEU A 64 -6.28 1.45 11.88
N GLU A 65 -6.09 1.03 10.64
CA GLU A 65 -7.08 1.24 9.58
C GLU A 65 -7.67 -0.09 9.14
N VAL A 66 -8.99 -0.12 8.98
CA VAL A 66 -9.72 -1.25 8.38
C VAL A 66 -10.59 -0.67 7.28
N GLN A 67 -10.30 -1.06 6.04
CA GLN A 67 -10.90 -0.46 4.86
C GLN A 67 -11.44 -1.52 3.91
N ALA A 68 -12.61 -1.28 3.35
CA ALA A 68 -13.20 -2.06 2.25
C ALA A 68 -13.27 -1.19 0.98
N SER A 69 -13.12 -1.81 -0.18
CA SER A 69 -13.11 -1.10 -1.45
C SER A 69 -13.90 -1.84 -2.52
N TYR A 70 -14.54 -1.08 -3.38
CA TYR A 70 -15.23 -1.53 -4.56
C TYR A 70 -14.75 -0.74 -5.77
N ALA A 71 -14.61 -1.40 -6.91
CA ALA A 71 -14.21 -0.76 -8.15
C ALA A 71 -15.01 -1.29 -9.34
N TYR A 72 -15.38 -0.40 -10.25
CA TYR A 72 -15.97 -0.73 -11.53
C TYR A 72 -14.93 -0.59 -12.64
N HIS A 73 -14.93 -1.54 -13.57
CA HIS A 73 -13.97 -1.63 -14.66
C HIS A 73 -14.67 -1.53 -16.01
N ARG A 74 -14.20 -0.63 -16.88
CA ARG A 74 -14.70 -0.47 -18.24
C ARG A 74 -13.55 -0.49 -19.24
N ARG A 75 -13.72 -1.20 -20.34
CA ARG A 75 -12.79 -1.09 -21.46
C ARG A 75 -12.93 0.29 -22.11
N LEU A 76 -11.81 0.95 -22.33
CA LEU A 76 -11.72 2.24 -23.00
C LEU A 76 -10.53 2.22 -23.97
N GLY A 77 -10.80 2.20 -25.27
CA GLY A 77 -9.78 2.00 -26.28
C GLY A 77 -9.00 0.69 -26.05
N ASN A 78 -7.68 0.77 -26.09
CA ASN A 78 -6.78 -0.39 -25.89
C ASN A 78 -6.52 -0.69 -24.41
N GLY A 79 -7.18 0.02 -23.50
CA GLY A 79 -6.95 -0.11 -22.08
C GLY A 79 -8.23 -0.37 -21.27
N LYS A 80 -8.05 -0.37 -19.98
CA LYS A 80 -9.10 -0.54 -18.97
C LYS A 80 -9.09 0.67 -18.05
N LEU A 81 -10.21 1.40 -18.02
CA LEU A 81 -10.48 2.44 -17.03
C LEU A 81 -11.17 1.80 -15.83
N SER A 82 -10.69 2.10 -14.64
CA SER A 82 -11.21 1.60 -13.37
C SER A 82 -11.50 2.77 -12.46
N ALA A 83 -12.73 2.86 -11.95
CA ALA A 83 -13.13 3.83 -10.93
C ALA A 83 -13.43 3.09 -9.63
N GLY A 84 -12.90 3.55 -8.51
CA GLY A 84 -13.05 2.89 -7.23
C GLY A 84 -13.39 3.85 -6.10
N ILE A 85 -14.12 3.31 -5.14
CA ILE A 85 -14.41 3.93 -3.86
C ILE A 85 -13.89 3.03 -2.74
N ARG A 86 -13.54 3.63 -1.62
CA ARG A 86 -13.10 2.95 -0.42
C ARG A 86 -13.74 3.61 0.79
N ALA A 87 -14.21 2.80 1.73
CA ALA A 87 -14.79 3.25 2.98
C ALA A 87 -14.33 2.32 4.12
N GLY A 88 -14.18 2.89 5.29
CA GLY A 88 -13.78 2.12 6.46
C GLY A 88 -13.64 2.97 7.70
N LEU A 89 -12.84 2.46 8.63
CA LEU A 89 -12.60 3.03 9.92
C LEU A 89 -11.10 3.29 10.12
N TYR A 90 -10.79 4.42 10.70
CA TYR A 90 -9.47 4.80 11.15
C TYR A 90 -9.50 4.95 12.68
N SER A 91 -8.70 4.18 13.38
CA SER A 91 -8.52 4.24 14.83
C SER A 91 -7.16 4.83 15.15
N GLN A 92 -7.14 5.92 15.90
CA GLN A 92 -5.93 6.49 16.45
C GLN A 92 -5.92 6.25 17.97
N THR A 93 -4.83 5.65 18.43
CA THR A 93 -4.60 5.39 19.86
C THR A 93 -3.32 6.08 20.28
N ILE A 94 -3.38 6.84 21.36
CA ILE A 94 -2.21 7.49 21.97
C ILE A 94 -2.04 6.92 23.38
N ASN A 95 -0.82 6.45 23.68
CA ASN A 95 -0.42 6.03 25.02
C ASN A 95 0.39 7.14 25.70
N PHE A 96 -0.28 7.98 26.47
CA PHE A 96 0.33 9.11 27.13
C PHE A 96 1.39 8.69 28.15
N ALA A 97 1.27 7.51 28.77
CA ALA A 97 2.26 7.00 29.72
C ALA A 97 3.63 6.71 29.11
N LYS A 98 3.73 6.66 27.77
CA LYS A 98 5.00 6.45 27.06
C LYS A 98 5.75 7.75 26.75
N TYR A 99 5.13 8.90 26.91
CA TYR A 99 5.82 10.17 26.75
C TYR A 99 6.68 10.48 27.96
N ARG A 100 7.86 11.06 27.72
CA ARG A 100 8.71 11.62 28.75
C ARG A 100 8.47 13.11 28.82
N PRO A 101 7.67 13.60 29.80
CA PRO A 101 7.32 15.01 29.87
C PRO A 101 8.56 15.85 30.20
N VAL A 102 8.68 16.99 29.57
CA VAL A 102 9.69 18.02 29.92
C VAL A 102 9.36 18.63 31.29
N ASN A 103 8.06 18.81 31.56
CA ASN A 103 7.56 19.19 32.86
C ASN A 103 6.91 17.98 33.57
N PRO A 104 7.50 17.45 34.66
CA PRO A 104 6.96 16.30 35.38
C PRO A 104 5.53 16.47 35.87
N ASP A 105 5.10 17.71 36.09
CA ASP A 105 3.78 18.05 36.64
C ASP A 105 2.74 18.40 35.55
N ASP A 106 3.00 18.06 34.26
CA ASP A 106 2.05 18.31 33.18
C ASP A 106 0.80 17.42 33.34
N PRO A 107 -0.37 18.01 33.73
CA PRO A 107 -1.58 17.25 33.97
C PRO A 107 -2.12 16.52 32.75
N LEU A 108 -1.75 16.94 31.53
CA LEU A 108 -2.16 16.28 30.28
C LEU A 108 -1.49 14.93 30.13
N ILE A 109 -0.30 14.75 30.70
CA ILE A 109 0.46 13.49 30.56
C ILE A 109 0.24 12.60 31.79
N ILE A 110 0.22 13.17 32.99
CA ILE A 110 0.12 12.40 34.23
C ILE A 110 -1.27 11.78 34.43
N SER A 111 -2.33 12.46 34.03
CA SER A 111 -3.72 12.01 34.26
C SER A 111 -4.26 11.10 33.16
N LYS A 112 -3.58 11.03 32.01
CA LYS A 112 -4.05 10.30 30.84
C LYS A 112 -3.23 9.03 30.63
N GLY A 113 -3.87 7.88 30.65
CA GLY A 113 -3.28 6.59 30.29
C GLY A 113 -3.26 6.37 28.79
N ARG A 114 -4.00 5.38 28.34
CA ARG A 114 -4.16 5.06 26.91
C ARG A 114 -5.53 5.50 26.43
N GLU A 115 -5.57 6.39 25.44
CA GLU A 115 -6.80 6.86 24.82
C GLU A 115 -6.89 6.39 23.37
N SER A 116 -8.08 6.01 22.93
CA SER A 116 -8.35 5.56 21.57
C SER A 116 -9.60 6.20 21.02
N GLN A 117 -9.55 6.66 19.79
CA GLN A 117 -10.71 7.19 19.07
C GLN A 117 -10.80 6.55 17.69
N VAL A 118 -12.03 6.24 17.28
CA VAL A 118 -12.33 5.66 15.96
C VAL A 118 -13.13 6.66 15.15
N ARG A 119 -12.77 6.82 13.87
CA ARG A 119 -13.43 7.74 12.94
C ARG A 119 -13.66 7.06 11.59
N PRO A 120 -14.74 7.42 10.88
CA PRO A 120 -14.94 6.96 9.50
C PRO A 120 -13.90 7.59 8.58
N ASP A 121 -13.54 6.85 7.54
CA ASP A 121 -12.65 7.31 6.48
C ASP A 121 -13.18 6.91 5.10
N LEU A 122 -12.94 7.77 4.11
CA LEU A 122 -13.38 7.60 2.74
C LEU A 122 -12.25 7.93 1.77
N ALA A 123 -12.21 7.22 0.65
CA ALA A 123 -11.30 7.51 -0.46
C ALA A 123 -11.95 7.20 -1.81
N ILE A 124 -11.46 7.87 -2.85
CA ILE A 124 -11.83 7.62 -4.24
C ILE A 124 -10.58 7.49 -5.10
N GLY A 125 -10.72 6.83 -6.24
CA GLY A 125 -9.59 6.73 -7.18
C GLY A 125 -10.03 6.32 -8.56
N LEU A 126 -9.24 6.75 -9.54
CA LEU A 126 -9.33 6.38 -10.94
C LEU A 126 -8.00 5.77 -11.38
N ASN A 127 -8.05 4.76 -12.22
CA ASN A 127 -6.87 4.14 -12.82
C ASN A 127 -7.15 3.75 -14.26
N TYR A 128 -6.25 4.11 -15.15
CA TYR A 128 -6.25 3.65 -16.53
C TYR A 128 -5.01 2.78 -16.76
N GLN A 129 -5.22 1.61 -17.33
CA GLN A 129 -4.16 0.63 -17.56
C GLN A 129 -4.27 0.00 -18.94
N THR A 130 -3.15 -0.05 -19.63
CA THR A 130 -2.93 -0.78 -20.88
C THR A 130 -1.91 -1.91 -20.67
N SER A 131 -1.53 -2.64 -21.71
CA SER A 131 -0.42 -3.58 -21.66
C SER A 131 0.95 -2.91 -21.46
N LYS A 132 1.09 -1.64 -21.84
CA LYS A 132 2.38 -0.93 -21.85
C LYS A 132 2.51 0.11 -20.74
N PHE A 133 1.42 0.72 -20.29
CA PHE A 133 1.49 1.75 -19.26
C PHE A 133 0.26 1.74 -18.36
N TYR A 134 0.40 2.36 -17.21
CA TYR A 134 -0.71 2.70 -16.33
C TYR A 134 -0.56 4.11 -15.80
N ALA A 135 -1.69 4.73 -15.49
CA ALA A 135 -1.78 6.00 -14.79
C ALA A 135 -2.95 5.97 -13.82
N GLY A 136 -2.77 6.51 -12.64
CA GLY A 136 -3.79 6.54 -11.61
C GLY A 136 -3.76 7.83 -10.81
N ILE A 137 -4.92 8.20 -10.30
CA ILE A 137 -5.10 9.30 -9.36
C ILE A 137 -6.04 8.83 -8.25
N SER A 138 -5.72 9.15 -7.01
CA SER A 138 -6.59 8.82 -5.87
C SER A 138 -6.46 9.86 -4.77
N MET A 139 -7.54 10.03 -4.02
CA MET A 139 -7.58 10.93 -2.88
C MET A 139 -8.11 10.16 -1.67
N THR A 140 -7.37 10.23 -0.57
CA THR A 140 -7.68 9.56 0.70
C THR A 140 -8.12 10.58 1.76
N HIS A 141 -8.68 10.09 2.85
CA HIS A 141 -9.12 10.89 4.00
C HIS A 141 -10.11 12.01 3.62
N LEU A 142 -11.03 11.71 2.70
CA LEU A 142 -12.03 12.67 2.22
C LEU A 142 -12.99 13.14 3.32
N ALA A 143 -13.23 12.30 4.33
CA ALA A 143 -14.07 12.63 5.47
C ALA A 143 -13.46 13.71 6.38
N ARG A 144 -12.14 13.98 6.27
CA ARG A 144 -11.39 14.93 7.13
C ARG A 144 -11.70 14.75 8.62
N SER A 145 -11.82 13.50 9.04
CA SER A 145 -12.20 13.16 10.40
C SER A 145 -11.22 13.76 11.42
N THR A 146 -11.73 14.31 12.50
CA THR A 146 -10.93 14.96 13.54
C THR A 146 -10.86 14.09 14.80
N PHE A 147 -9.71 14.10 15.45
CA PHE A 147 -9.44 13.47 16.74
C PHE A 147 -9.19 14.54 17.78
N ASP A 148 -9.85 14.39 18.93
CA ASP A 148 -9.73 15.30 20.05
C ASP A 148 -9.30 14.51 21.29
N PHE A 149 -8.03 14.55 21.58
CA PHE A 149 -7.44 13.93 22.77
C PHE A 149 -7.31 14.91 23.94
N GLY A 150 -8.05 16.03 23.92
CA GLY A 150 -7.98 17.06 24.93
C GLY A 150 -6.69 17.86 24.93
N LEU A 151 -5.95 17.81 23.80
CA LEU A 151 -4.82 18.68 23.53
C LEU A 151 -5.33 20.01 22.95
N ASN A 152 -4.55 21.09 23.11
CA ASN A 152 -4.95 22.42 22.61
C ASN A 152 -5.21 22.48 21.10
N GLN A 153 -4.70 21.50 20.34
CA GLN A 153 -4.96 21.36 18.91
C GLN A 153 -5.63 20.01 18.62
N ARG A 154 -6.73 20.06 17.87
CA ARG A 154 -7.35 18.85 17.31
C ARG A 154 -6.51 18.35 16.15
N SER A 155 -6.24 17.05 16.13
CA SER A 155 -5.59 16.40 15.00
C SER A 155 -6.65 16.01 13.96
N SER A 156 -6.52 16.46 12.72
CA SER A 156 -7.41 16.06 11.64
C SER A 156 -6.66 15.18 10.63
N LEU A 157 -7.36 14.20 10.09
CA LEU A 157 -6.87 13.46 8.93
C LEU A 157 -6.90 14.36 7.71
N GLU A 158 -5.73 14.81 7.27
CA GLU A 158 -5.62 15.62 6.06
C GLU A 158 -5.82 14.78 4.82
N PRO A 159 -6.57 15.26 3.83
CA PRO A 159 -6.67 14.59 2.54
C PRO A 159 -5.31 14.50 1.86
N HIS A 160 -5.00 13.32 1.31
CA HIS A 160 -3.80 13.10 0.52
C HIS A 160 -4.18 12.74 -0.91
N LEU A 161 -3.58 13.46 -1.85
CA LEU A 161 -3.68 13.17 -3.27
C LEU A 161 -2.47 12.31 -3.69
N TYR A 162 -2.75 11.22 -4.38
CA TYR A 162 -1.76 10.33 -4.97
C TYR A 162 -1.92 10.32 -6.47
N ILE A 163 -0.82 10.56 -7.19
CA ILE A 163 -0.74 10.40 -8.63
C ILE A 163 0.31 9.34 -8.90
N THR A 164 -0.04 8.31 -9.63
CA THR A 164 0.86 7.20 -9.95
C THR A 164 0.91 6.98 -11.43
N GLY A 165 2.07 6.60 -11.94
CA GLY A 165 2.28 6.24 -13.32
C GLY A 165 3.35 5.19 -13.47
N GLY A 166 3.31 4.45 -14.57
CA GLY A 166 4.35 3.51 -14.89
C GLY A 166 4.30 3.07 -16.34
N TYR A 167 5.45 2.62 -16.82
CA TYR A 167 5.64 2.15 -18.18
C TYR A 167 6.34 0.79 -18.17
N PHE A 168 5.82 -0.16 -18.94
CA PHE A 168 6.38 -1.49 -19.12
C PHE A 168 7.11 -1.56 -20.44
N TYR A 169 8.38 -1.95 -20.40
CA TYR A 169 9.23 -2.15 -21.57
C TYR A 169 9.68 -3.60 -21.62
N GLU A 170 9.27 -4.34 -22.64
CA GLU A 170 9.70 -5.72 -22.89
C GLU A 170 11.01 -5.68 -23.68
N VAL A 171 12.13 -6.01 -23.00
CA VAL A 171 13.43 -6.09 -23.64
C VAL A 171 13.52 -7.34 -24.50
N ASN A 172 13.07 -8.48 -23.96
CA ASN A 172 12.95 -9.77 -24.63
C ASN A 172 11.95 -10.66 -23.86
N PHE A 173 11.79 -11.92 -24.26
CA PHE A 173 10.87 -12.87 -23.62
C PHE A 173 11.14 -13.12 -22.15
N ASP A 174 12.39 -12.98 -21.71
CA ASP A 174 12.83 -13.28 -20.36
C ASP A 174 12.93 -12.03 -19.48
N LEU A 175 13.08 -10.85 -20.06
CA LEU A 175 13.36 -9.60 -19.35
C LEU A 175 12.33 -8.51 -19.67
N LYS A 176 11.66 -8.06 -18.63
CA LYS A 176 10.72 -6.95 -18.66
C LYS A 176 11.13 -5.88 -17.66
N LEU A 177 11.18 -4.64 -18.07
CA LEU A 177 11.45 -3.49 -17.25
C LEU A 177 10.14 -2.75 -16.94
N GLN A 178 10.00 -2.28 -15.73
CA GLN A 178 8.91 -1.40 -15.30
C GLN A 178 9.50 -0.13 -14.70
N PHE A 179 9.21 0.98 -15.32
CA PHE A 179 9.48 2.30 -14.73
C PHE A 179 8.24 2.75 -13.99
N THR A 180 8.42 3.36 -12.82
CA THR A 180 7.31 3.73 -11.93
C THR A 180 7.56 5.10 -11.31
N THR A 181 6.50 5.86 -11.15
CA THR A 181 6.52 7.11 -10.41
C THR A 181 5.30 7.21 -9.50
N LEU A 182 5.49 7.81 -8.35
CA LEU A 182 4.44 8.11 -7.39
C LEU A 182 4.64 9.52 -6.84
N VAL A 183 3.64 10.35 -6.99
CA VAL A 183 3.57 11.67 -6.36
C VAL A 183 2.54 11.61 -5.24
N LYS A 184 2.94 11.99 -4.04
CA LYS A 184 2.08 12.12 -2.86
C LYS A 184 2.06 13.57 -2.42
N THR A 185 0.87 14.15 -2.24
CA THR A 185 0.76 15.52 -1.74
C THR A 185 -0.48 15.72 -0.86
N ASN A 186 -0.35 16.49 0.18
CA ASN A 186 -1.45 17.06 0.95
C ASN A 186 -1.69 18.54 0.62
N LEU A 187 -1.24 18.99 -0.57
CA LEU A 187 -1.25 20.36 -1.07
C LEU A 187 -0.27 21.32 -0.35
N SER A 188 0.23 20.95 0.83
CA SER A 188 1.25 21.74 1.56
C SER A 188 2.65 21.15 1.37
N LYS A 189 2.74 19.81 1.34
CA LYS A 189 4.00 19.08 1.13
C LYS A 189 3.80 18.07 0.01
N THR A 190 4.84 17.93 -0.83
CA THR A 190 4.85 16.97 -1.93
C THR A 190 6.07 16.08 -1.79
N ALA A 191 5.88 14.79 -1.99
CA ALA A 191 6.94 13.79 -2.08
C ALA A 191 6.83 13.06 -3.43
N VAL A 192 7.96 12.82 -4.07
CA VAL A 192 8.05 12.15 -5.36
C VAL A 192 8.93 10.92 -5.22
N ASP A 193 8.39 9.77 -5.62
CA ASP A 193 9.12 8.51 -5.71
C ASP A 193 9.27 8.13 -7.19
N ILE A 194 10.49 7.84 -7.63
CA ILE A 194 10.79 7.38 -9.00
C ILE A 194 11.58 6.09 -8.88
N GLY A 195 11.20 5.06 -9.66
CA GLY A 195 11.88 3.78 -9.58
C GLY A 195 11.84 2.99 -10.87
N GLY A 196 12.66 1.93 -10.89
CA GLY A 196 12.68 0.94 -11.94
C GLY A 196 12.79 -0.46 -11.37
N ILE A 197 12.05 -1.40 -11.94
CA ILE A 197 12.02 -2.81 -11.56
C ILE A 197 12.28 -3.64 -12.82
N ALA A 198 13.20 -4.59 -12.72
CA ALA A 198 13.47 -5.59 -13.74
C ALA A 198 12.86 -6.92 -13.31
N TYR A 199 12.05 -7.52 -14.17
CA TYR A 199 11.47 -8.84 -13.98
C TYR A 199 12.19 -9.83 -14.90
N LEU A 200 12.74 -10.90 -14.32
CA LEU A 200 13.42 -11.96 -15.06
C LEU A 200 12.57 -13.23 -15.04
N LYS A 201 12.16 -13.69 -16.24
CA LYS A 201 11.32 -14.89 -16.44
C LYS A 201 10.03 -14.91 -15.60
N ASP A 202 9.53 -13.74 -15.22
CA ASP A 202 8.42 -13.56 -14.24
C ASP A 202 8.62 -14.36 -12.94
N THR A 203 9.85 -14.75 -12.64
CA THR A 203 10.19 -15.56 -11.46
C THR A 203 10.94 -14.73 -10.43
N MET A 204 11.87 -13.92 -10.87
CA MET A 204 12.66 -13.02 -10.02
C MET A 204 12.41 -11.58 -10.43
N TRP A 205 12.49 -10.69 -9.48
CA TRP A 205 12.53 -9.26 -9.76
C TRP A 205 13.49 -8.55 -8.84
N GLY A 206 14.05 -7.47 -9.34
CA GLY A 206 14.89 -6.58 -8.57
C GLY A 206 14.69 -5.16 -9.05
N GLY A 207 14.83 -4.19 -8.17
CA GLY A 207 14.58 -2.81 -8.53
C GLY A 207 15.25 -1.83 -7.60
N LEU A 208 15.33 -0.61 -8.10
CA LEU A 208 15.80 0.56 -7.35
C LEU A 208 14.73 1.64 -7.43
N SER A 209 14.52 2.31 -6.33
CA SER A 209 13.67 3.49 -6.26
C SER A 209 14.37 4.58 -5.47
N PHE A 210 14.10 5.81 -5.87
CA PHE A 210 14.59 6.99 -5.19
C PHE A 210 13.39 7.82 -4.73
N ARG A 211 13.35 8.09 -3.42
CA ARG A 211 12.39 9.01 -2.81
C ARG A 211 13.06 10.34 -2.59
N GLU A 212 12.55 11.35 -3.26
CA GLU A 212 13.12 12.69 -3.20
C GLU A 212 13.28 13.16 -1.76
N SER A 213 14.50 13.61 -1.44
CA SER A 213 14.89 14.16 -0.15
C SER A 213 14.67 13.22 1.06
N GLU A 214 14.59 11.90 0.84
CA GLU A 214 14.37 10.96 1.94
C GLU A 214 15.26 9.72 1.86
N ALA A 215 15.14 8.87 0.84
CA ALA A 215 15.79 7.57 0.82
C ALA A 215 16.04 7.01 -0.59
N ALA A 216 17.05 6.16 -0.70
CA ALA A 216 17.22 5.22 -1.80
C ALA A 216 16.72 3.85 -1.35
N ILE A 217 16.00 3.15 -2.22
CA ILE A 217 15.30 1.90 -1.91
C ILE A 217 15.80 0.83 -2.88
N LEU A 218 16.32 -0.27 -2.34
CA LEU A 218 16.65 -1.49 -3.06
C LEU A 218 15.52 -2.50 -2.84
N MET A 219 15.04 -3.10 -3.93
CA MET A 219 13.98 -4.10 -3.90
C MET A 219 14.44 -5.38 -4.55
N LEU A 220 14.14 -6.52 -3.93
CA LEU A 220 14.40 -7.85 -4.46
C LEU A 220 13.20 -8.74 -4.21
N GLY A 221 12.97 -9.69 -5.10
CA GLY A 221 11.90 -10.65 -4.86
C GLY A 221 11.96 -11.87 -5.76
N TYR A 222 11.21 -12.88 -5.32
CA TYR A 222 11.18 -14.19 -5.96
C TYR A 222 9.76 -14.78 -5.93
N SER A 223 9.38 -15.41 -7.05
CA SER A 223 8.13 -16.16 -7.16
C SER A 223 8.38 -17.63 -6.89
N LEU A 224 7.81 -18.12 -5.81
CA LEU A 224 7.85 -19.51 -5.41
C LEU A 224 6.71 -20.29 -6.09
N MET A 225 6.76 -21.60 -6.00
CA MET A 225 5.83 -22.56 -6.62
C MET A 225 5.91 -22.57 -8.15
N LYS A 226 5.53 -23.68 -8.76
CA LYS A 226 5.59 -23.86 -10.23
C LYS A 226 4.65 -22.92 -10.98
N ASP A 227 3.50 -22.59 -10.36
CA ASP A 227 2.49 -21.67 -10.87
C ASP A 227 2.75 -20.21 -10.52
N LYS A 228 3.88 -19.93 -9.82
CA LYS A 228 4.29 -18.59 -9.38
C LYS A 228 3.25 -17.89 -8.49
N SER A 229 2.41 -18.68 -7.81
CA SER A 229 1.31 -18.15 -6.98
C SER A 229 1.80 -17.49 -5.70
N LEU A 230 2.90 -17.95 -5.12
CA LEU A 230 3.50 -17.37 -3.92
C LEU A 230 4.69 -16.50 -4.28
N LYS A 231 4.67 -15.24 -3.89
CA LYS A 231 5.74 -14.27 -4.10
C LYS A 231 6.26 -13.75 -2.78
N ILE A 232 7.58 -13.71 -2.63
CA ILE A 232 8.26 -13.10 -1.48
C ILE A 232 9.07 -11.93 -2.01
N GLY A 233 8.96 -10.79 -1.34
CA GLY A 233 9.72 -9.58 -1.64
C GLY A 233 10.38 -9.04 -0.39
N TYR A 234 11.53 -8.43 -0.58
CA TYR A 234 12.27 -7.72 0.44
C TYR A 234 12.68 -6.36 -0.09
N SER A 235 12.56 -5.32 0.73
CA SER A 235 13.14 -4.03 0.42
C SER A 235 14.01 -3.49 1.57
N LEU A 236 15.04 -2.79 1.17
CA LEU A 236 15.97 -2.06 2.03
C LEU A 236 15.90 -0.59 1.66
N ASP A 237 15.43 0.25 2.57
CA ASP A 237 15.47 1.69 2.40
C ASP A 237 16.71 2.23 3.13
N TYR A 238 17.53 2.97 2.42
CA TYR A 238 18.67 3.70 2.98
C TYR A 238 18.34 5.19 3.03
N VAL A 239 18.27 5.73 4.24
CA VAL A 239 17.96 7.15 4.49
C VAL A 239 19.16 8.01 4.04
N ILE A 240 18.91 8.97 3.16
CA ILE A 240 19.94 9.86 2.61
C ILE A 240 19.97 11.20 3.37
N LYS A 241 18.83 11.67 3.86
CA LYS A 241 18.69 12.97 4.50
C LYS A 241 18.24 12.85 5.95
N ASP A 242 18.68 13.78 6.79
CA ASP A 242 18.35 13.87 8.22
C ASP A 242 18.76 12.62 9.02
N GLN A 243 19.91 12.02 8.68
CA GLN A 243 20.44 10.82 9.33
C GLN A 243 20.72 11.02 10.82
N ALA A 244 20.96 12.25 11.27
CA ALA A 244 21.17 12.55 12.69
C ALA A 244 19.92 12.34 13.55
N ALA A 245 18.73 12.48 12.95
CA ALA A 245 17.42 12.30 13.60
C ALA A 245 16.80 10.92 13.34
N LYS A 246 17.42 10.11 12.48
CA LYS A 246 16.88 8.82 12.00
C LYS A 246 18.03 7.80 11.96
N GLN A 247 17.72 6.52 12.14
CA GLN A 247 18.67 5.47 11.81
C GLN A 247 18.70 5.25 10.29
N PRO A 248 19.85 4.82 9.72
CA PRO A 248 20.05 4.85 8.28
C PRO A 248 19.22 3.83 7.51
N THR A 249 18.78 2.75 8.14
CA THR A 249 18.13 1.65 7.40
C THR A 249 16.72 1.35 7.86
N SER A 250 15.86 1.04 6.90
CA SER A 250 14.55 0.46 7.14
C SER A 250 14.39 -0.80 6.30
N HIS A 251 13.71 -1.79 6.83
CA HIS A 251 13.57 -3.12 6.22
C HIS A 251 12.09 -3.44 6.04
N GLU A 252 11.75 -4.02 4.90
CA GLU A 252 10.40 -4.44 4.58
C GLU A 252 10.38 -5.84 4.00
N LEU A 253 9.50 -6.68 4.53
CA LEU A 253 9.25 -8.02 4.04
C LEU A 253 7.82 -8.11 3.54
N MET A 254 7.63 -8.62 2.33
CA MET A 254 6.33 -8.81 1.70
C MET A 254 6.13 -10.26 1.28
N VAL A 255 4.94 -10.78 1.54
CA VAL A 255 4.49 -12.08 1.03
C VAL A 255 3.17 -11.87 0.31
N THR A 256 3.08 -12.29 -0.94
CA THR A 256 1.86 -12.21 -1.75
C THR A 256 1.47 -13.61 -2.22
N TYR A 257 0.24 -14.02 -1.94
CA TYR A 257 -0.35 -15.21 -2.50
C TYR A 257 -1.41 -14.84 -3.54
N GLN A 258 -1.24 -15.36 -4.75
CA GLN A 258 -2.20 -15.22 -5.85
C GLN A 258 -3.00 -16.49 -5.93
N LEU A 259 -4.29 -16.42 -5.58
CA LEU A 259 -5.16 -17.56 -5.77
C LEU A 259 -5.30 -17.84 -7.27
N PRO A 260 -5.12 -19.09 -7.68
CA PRO A 260 -5.35 -19.46 -9.07
C PRO A 260 -6.80 -19.12 -9.42
N VAL A 261 -6.97 -18.44 -10.55
CA VAL A 261 -8.32 -18.19 -11.06
C VAL A 261 -8.91 -19.56 -11.33
N ALA A 262 -9.92 -19.93 -10.56
CA ALA A 262 -10.68 -21.14 -10.86
C ALA A 262 -11.22 -20.94 -12.30
N THR A 263 -10.64 -21.66 -13.24
CA THR A 263 -11.07 -21.73 -14.64
C THR A 263 -12.38 -22.53 -14.74
N ALA A 264 -13.21 -22.39 -13.72
CA ALA A 264 -14.56 -22.90 -13.74
C ALA A 264 -15.35 -22.02 -14.70
N LEU A 265 -15.65 -22.59 -15.85
CA LEU A 265 -16.58 -22.13 -16.89
C LEU A 265 -16.01 -21.75 -18.26
N VAL A 266 -14.83 -22.22 -18.62
CA VAL A 266 -14.67 -22.54 -20.03
C VAL A 266 -15.23 -23.96 -20.22
N ARG A 267 -16.56 -24.08 -20.39
CA ARG A 267 -17.14 -25.28 -20.96
C ARG A 267 -16.45 -25.48 -22.30
N LYS A 268 -15.55 -26.46 -22.35
CA LYS A 268 -15.03 -26.97 -23.61
C LYS A 268 -16.25 -27.45 -24.40
N VAL A 269 -16.72 -26.65 -25.32
CA VAL A 269 -17.75 -27.10 -26.28
C VAL A 269 -17.04 -28.11 -27.16
N VAL A 270 -17.14 -29.37 -26.79
CA VAL A 270 -16.72 -30.47 -27.63
C VAL A 270 -17.72 -30.52 -28.79
N ARG A 271 -17.39 -29.89 -29.90
CA ARG A 271 -18.14 -30.08 -31.13
C ARG A 271 -17.80 -31.49 -31.63
N THR A 272 -18.66 -32.44 -31.34
CA THR A 272 -18.63 -33.75 -32.02
C THR A 272 -18.94 -33.54 -33.49
N PRO A 273 -18.06 -33.99 -34.43
CA PRO A 273 -18.42 -33.94 -35.82
C PRO A 273 -19.62 -34.88 -36.06
N ARG A 274 -20.74 -34.34 -36.47
CA ARG A 274 -21.86 -35.14 -36.94
C ARG A 274 -21.47 -35.63 -38.36
N TYR A 275 -21.10 -36.89 -38.46
CA TYR A 275 -21.08 -37.57 -39.77
C TYR A 275 -22.55 -37.67 -40.23
N ARG A 276 -22.87 -37.01 -41.34
CA ARG A 276 -24.06 -37.32 -42.15
C ARG A 276 -23.66 -38.46 -43.12
N HIS A 277 -24.35 -39.60 -43.00
CA HIS A 277 -24.45 -40.57 -44.08
C HIS A 277 -25.43 -40.05 -45.09
#